data_0112b438e89c9407034d2a2d236f62d0
#
_entry.id   0112b438e89c9407034d2a2d236f62d0
#
_cell.length_a   1.000
_cell.length_b   1.000
_cell.length_c   1.000
_cell.angle_alpha   90.00
_cell.angle_beta   90.00
_cell.angle_gamma   90.00
#
_symmetry.space_group_name_H-M   'P 1'
#
loop_
_entity.id
_entity.type
_entity.pdbx_description
1 polymer ?
#
loop_
_entity_poly.entity_id
_entity_poly.type
_entity_poly.pdbx_seq_one_letter_code
_entity_poly.pdbx_strand_id
1 'polypeptide(L)'
;MKLPSRISLLFFIGVFAVGSTALGYYYYFFYEPPLKAANHFMDDMERRNADGLGSDVIVSTDIEEGKLREPTPREVQNLLTDDFQRGRIVDQRRHEGKTRDLYYLVYREPDGRIYALIAAETGGRFRIVIPEGPLNRRHRYLWDYSWTN
;
A
#
# COMPACT_ATOMS: atom_id res chain seq x y z
N MET A 1 15.61 -45.97 9.17
CA MET A 1 14.90 -44.68 9.38
C MET A 1 13.83 -44.89 10.44
N LYS A 2 13.99 -44.37 11.68
CA LYS A 2 12.97 -44.51 12.73
C LYS A 2 11.81 -43.58 12.40
N LEU A 3 10.60 -44.11 12.20
CA LEU A 3 9.38 -43.31 12.10
C LEU A 3 9.24 -42.41 13.34
N PRO A 4 8.92 -41.11 13.19
CA PRO A 4 8.68 -40.24 14.32
C PRO A 4 7.56 -40.82 15.19
N SER A 5 7.71 -40.72 16.53
CA SER A 5 6.66 -41.17 17.44
C SER A 5 5.35 -40.45 17.13
N ARG A 6 4.21 -41.07 17.39
CA ARG A 6 2.88 -40.44 17.18
C ARG A 6 2.75 -39.09 17.85
N ILE A 7 3.42 -38.90 19.00
CA ILE A 7 3.47 -37.66 19.75
C ILE A 7 4.26 -36.59 18.98
N SER A 8 5.41 -36.94 18.40
CA SER A 8 6.20 -36.00 17.57
C SER A 8 5.44 -35.58 16.32
N LEU A 9 4.72 -36.50 15.66
CA LEU A 9 3.92 -36.17 14.49
C LEU A 9 2.77 -35.21 14.83
N LEU A 10 2.04 -35.45 15.91
CA LEU A 10 0.96 -34.57 16.37
C LEU A 10 1.47 -33.20 16.77
N PHE A 11 2.65 -33.13 17.40
CA PHE A 11 3.29 -31.86 17.73
C PHE A 11 3.63 -31.06 16.46
N PHE A 12 4.25 -31.69 15.45
CA PHE A 12 4.57 -31.03 14.18
C PHE A 12 3.31 -30.57 13.43
N ILE A 13 2.27 -31.37 13.41
CA ILE A 13 0.97 -30.96 12.78
C ILE A 13 0.38 -29.75 13.52
N GLY A 14 0.40 -29.76 14.84
CA GLY A 14 -0.09 -28.64 15.66
C GLY A 14 0.69 -27.35 15.41
N VAL A 15 2.02 -27.41 15.43
CA VAL A 15 2.88 -26.24 15.15
C VAL A 15 2.66 -25.70 13.73
N PHE A 16 2.55 -26.61 12.74
CA PHE A 16 2.30 -26.21 11.36
C PHE A 16 0.93 -25.56 11.19
N ALA A 17 -0.11 -26.12 11.81
CA ALA A 17 -1.46 -25.57 11.76
C ALA A 17 -1.53 -24.17 12.37
N VAL A 18 -0.95 -23.98 13.57
CA VAL A 18 -0.89 -22.67 14.24
C VAL A 18 -0.08 -21.65 13.41
N GLY A 19 1.08 -22.06 12.90
CA GLY A 19 1.93 -21.22 12.05
C GLY A 19 1.22 -20.79 10.77
N SER A 20 0.55 -21.72 10.10
CA SER A 20 -0.21 -21.42 8.86
C SER A 20 -1.41 -20.50 9.12
N THR A 21 -2.10 -20.69 10.24
CA THR A 21 -3.22 -19.83 10.62
C THR A 21 -2.72 -18.41 10.96
N ALA A 22 -1.63 -18.28 11.70
CA ALA A 22 -1.04 -16.98 12.04
C ALA A 22 -0.55 -16.24 10.80
N LEU A 23 0.13 -16.93 9.87
CA LEU A 23 0.56 -16.35 8.58
C LEU A 23 -0.64 -15.94 7.72
N GLY A 24 -1.68 -16.75 7.64
CA GLY A 24 -2.90 -16.45 6.92
C GLY A 24 -3.61 -15.22 7.50
N TYR A 25 -3.70 -15.14 8.83
CA TYR A 25 -4.26 -13.99 9.52
C TYR A 25 -3.45 -12.72 9.23
N TYR A 26 -2.13 -12.77 9.39
CA TYR A 26 -1.24 -11.65 9.11
C TYR A 26 -1.38 -11.18 7.65
N TYR A 27 -1.35 -12.11 6.70
CA TYR A 27 -1.50 -11.78 5.28
C TYR A 27 -2.84 -11.09 5.00
N TYR A 28 -3.93 -11.69 5.48
CA TYR A 28 -5.29 -11.18 5.20
C TYR A 28 -5.59 -9.82 5.83
N PHE A 29 -5.13 -9.59 7.07
CA PHE A 29 -5.48 -8.37 7.81
C PHE A 29 -4.47 -7.24 7.66
N PHE A 30 -3.21 -7.53 7.40
CA PHE A 30 -2.16 -6.51 7.39
C PHE A 30 -1.46 -6.36 6.04
N TYR A 31 -1.28 -7.43 5.29
CA TYR A 31 -0.54 -7.38 4.02
C TYR A 31 -1.45 -7.09 2.82
N GLU A 32 -2.57 -7.81 2.73
CA GLU A 32 -3.46 -7.72 1.57
C GLU A 32 -4.20 -6.38 1.45
N PRO A 33 -4.75 -5.75 2.53
CA PRO A 33 -5.55 -4.55 2.40
C PRO A 33 -4.84 -3.35 1.77
N PRO A 34 -3.59 -2.98 2.15
CA PRO A 34 -2.87 -1.91 1.47
C PRO A 34 -2.63 -2.20 -0.01
N LEU A 35 -2.35 -3.46 -0.34
CA LEU A 35 -2.11 -3.89 -1.72
C LEU A 35 -3.39 -3.82 -2.56
N LYS A 36 -4.54 -4.18 -1.99
CA LYS A 36 -5.85 -3.99 -2.63
C LYS A 36 -6.12 -2.52 -2.91
N ALA A 37 -5.88 -1.64 -1.94
CA ALA A 37 -6.06 -0.21 -2.13
C ALA A 37 -5.19 0.34 -3.28
N ALA A 38 -3.93 -0.10 -3.37
CA ALA A 38 -3.05 0.28 -4.47
C ALA A 38 -3.54 -0.24 -5.83
N ASN A 39 -4.05 -1.47 -5.90
CA ASN A 39 -4.60 -2.02 -7.13
C ASN A 39 -5.88 -1.28 -7.57
N HIS A 40 -6.79 -0.98 -6.64
CA HIS A 40 -7.97 -0.16 -6.93
C HIS A 40 -7.59 1.22 -7.46
N PHE A 41 -6.67 1.90 -6.80
CA PHE A 41 -6.14 3.18 -7.24
C PHE A 41 -5.57 3.10 -8.67
N MET A 42 -4.77 2.08 -8.97
CA MET A 42 -4.21 1.89 -10.31
C MET A 42 -5.29 1.62 -11.36
N ASP A 43 -6.32 0.84 -11.01
CA ASP A 43 -7.46 0.57 -11.90
C ASP A 43 -8.24 1.86 -12.20
N ASP A 44 -8.46 2.71 -11.20
CA ASP A 44 -9.16 3.98 -11.35
C ASP A 44 -8.33 5.01 -12.15
N MET A 45 -7.01 5.01 -11.99
CA MET A 45 -6.09 5.80 -12.82
C MET A 45 -6.17 5.38 -14.30
N GLU A 46 -6.13 4.07 -14.59
CA GLU A 46 -6.25 3.55 -15.96
C GLU A 46 -7.60 3.88 -16.59
N ARG A 47 -8.68 3.77 -15.84
CA ARG A 47 -10.04 4.06 -16.28
C ARG A 47 -10.39 5.54 -16.29
N ARG A 48 -9.51 6.39 -15.76
CA ARG A 48 -9.75 7.82 -15.53
C ARG A 48 -11.02 8.09 -14.74
N ASN A 49 -11.25 7.28 -13.71
CA ASN A 49 -12.44 7.34 -12.86
C ASN A 49 -12.24 8.36 -11.73
N ALA A 50 -12.70 9.60 -11.94
CA ALA A 50 -12.56 10.69 -10.97
C ALA A 50 -13.25 10.39 -9.63
N ASP A 51 -14.43 9.78 -9.64
CA ASP A 51 -15.19 9.46 -8.42
C ASP A 51 -14.50 8.38 -7.61
N GLY A 52 -13.98 7.34 -8.26
CA GLY A 52 -13.16 6.31 -7.64
C GLY A 52 -11.91 6.89 -7.02
N LEU A 53 -11.13 7.67 -7.77
CA LEU A 53 -9.92 8.33 -7.28
C LEU A 53 -10.20 9.24 -6.09
N GLY A 54 -11.28 10.02 -6.11
CA GLY A 54 -11.68 10.86 -4.99
C GLY A 54 -11.90 10.08 -3.70
N SER A 55 -12.35 8.83 -3.81
CA SER A 55 -12.53 7.95 -2.66
C SER A 55 -11.28 7.14 -2.29
N ASP A 56 -10.41 6.84 -3.25
CA ASP A 56 -9.24 5.97 -3.06
C ASP A 56 -7.99 6.71 -2.60
N VAL A 57 -7.97 8.05 -2.69
CA VAL A 57 -6.83 8.86 -2.28
C VAL A 57 -7.11 9.71 -1.05
N ILE A 58 -6.04 10.06 -0.36
CA ILE A 58 -6.03 11.04 0.72
C ILE A 58 -4.75 11.87 0.62
N VAL A 59 -4.84 13.16 0.95
CA VAL A 59 -3.70 14.08 0.80
C VAL A 59 -2.94 14.18 2.10
N SER A 60 -1.62 14.06 2.03
CA SER A 60 -0.74 14.32 3.16
C SER A 60 -0.24 15.77 3.11
N THR A 61 -0.50 16.52 4.18
CA THR A 61 0.09 17.82 4.41
C THR A 61 1.39 17.72 5.22
N ASP A 62 1.55 16.64 5.95
CA ASP A 62 2.75 16.29 6.70
C ASP A 62 2.76 14.77 6.95
N ILE A 63 3.59 14.06 6.20
CA ILE A 63 3.65 12.60 6.27
C ILE A 63 4.27 12.10 7.57
N GLU A 64 5.26 12.81 8.12
CA GLU A 64 5.94 12.42 9.36
C GLU A 64 5.02 12.58 10.58
N GLU A 65 4.19 13.62 10.58
CA GLU A 65 3.18 13.86 11.60
C GLU A 65 1.89 13.08 11.35
N GLY A 66 1.76 12.42 10.20
CA GLY A 66 0.56 11.67 9.81
C GLY A 66 -0.66 12.57 9.59
N LYS A 67 -0.47 13.83 9.23
CA LYS A 67 -1.55 14.77 8.93
C LYS A 67 -2.11 14.51 7.55
N LEU A 68 -3.36 14.06 7.52
CA LEU A 68 -4.07 13.71 6.29
C LEU A 68 -5.36 14.54 6.18
N ARG A 69 -5.74 14.87 4.95
CA ARG A 69 -7.01 15.52 4.62
C ARG A 69 -7.63 14.94 3.35
N GLU A 70 -8.91 15.15 3.17
CA GLU A 70 -9.59 14.78 1.93
C GLU A 70 -9.02 15.54 0.72
N PRO A 71 -8.95 14.89 -0.45
CA PRO A 71 -8.54 15.56 -1.68
C PRO A 71 -9.57 16.58 -2.12
N THR A 72 -9.11 17.67 -2.70
CA THR A 72 -9.97 18.62 -3.40
C THR A 72 -10.31 18.07 -4.79
N PRO A 73 -11.45 18.50 -5.40
CA PRO A 73 -11.77 18.12 -6.78
C PRO A 73 -10.66 18.46 -7.78
N ARG A 74 -9.94 19.56 -7.54
CA ARG A 74 -8.81 19.97 -8.38
C ARG A 74 -7.63 19.01 -8.27
N GLU A 75 -7.34 18.49 -7.08
CA GLU A 75 -6.27 17.50 -6.88
C GLU A 75 -6.60 16.20 -7.59
N VAL A 76 -7.85 15.73 -7.50
CA VAL A 76 -8.31 14.56 -8.25
C VAL A 76 -8.19 14.77 -9.77
N GLN A 77 -8.61 15.93 -10.27
CA GLN A 77 -8.45 16.25 -11.69
C GLN A 77 -6.98 16.32 -12.11
N ASN A 78 -6.12 16.82 -11.25
CA ASN A 78 -4.68 16.84 -11.51
C ASN A 78 -4.07 15.44 -11.63
N LEU A 79 -4.56 14.45 -10.86
CA LEU A 79 -4.14 13.05 -11.01
C LEU A 79 -4.50 12.51 -12.39
N LEU A 80 -5.67 12.86 -12.91
CA LEU A 80 -6.13 12.41 -14.23
C LEU A 80 -5.34 13.02 -15.40
N THR A 81 -4.59 14.10 -15.15
CA THR A 81 -3.71 14.70 -16.16
C THR A 81 -2.33 14.05 -16.21
N ASP A 82 -1.97 13.22 -15.23
CA ASP A 82 -0.72 12.52 -15.22
C ASP A 82 -0.70 11.43 -16.33
N ASP A 83 0.46 11.25 -16.94
CA ASP A 83 0.69 10.18 -17.90
C ASP A 83 0.91 8.86 -17.13
N PHE A 84 -0.20 8.26 -16.72
CA PHE A 84 -0.19 7.05 -15.92
C PHE A 84 0.19 5.83 -16.78
N GLN A 85 1.22 5.13 -16.37
CA GLN A 85 1.58 3.82 -16.87
C GLN A 85 1.60 2.82 -15.71
N ARG A 86 0.75 1.80 -15.82
CA ARG A 86 0.65 0.80 -14.77
C ARG A 86 1.98 0.08 -14.56
N GLY A 87 2.52 0.23 -13.36
CA GLY A 87 3.67 -0.51 -12.89
C GLY A 87 3.30 -1.74 -12.06
N ARG A 88 4.24 -2.21 -11.25
CA ARG A 88 4.07 -3.37 -10.36
C ARG A 88 4.47 -3.01 -8.94
N ILE A 89 3.70 -3.48 -7.98
CA ILE A 89 4.12 -3.50 -6.58
C ILE A 89 5.06 -4.69 -6.40
N VAL A 90 6.29 -4.43 -6.00
CA VAL A 90 7.35 -5.47 -5.89
C VAL A 90 7.73 -5.77 -4.44
N ASP A 91 7.40 -4.89 -3.50
CA ASP A 91 7.63 -5.08 -2.07
C ASP A 91 6.66 -4.21 -1.27
N GLN A 92 6.49 -4.52 0.01
CA GLN A 92 5.67 -3.75 0.94
C GLN A 92 6.36 -3.70 2.30
N ARG A 93 6.40 -2.51 2.91
CA ARG A 93 6.96 -2.29 4.25
C ARG A 93 5.98 -1.49 5.10
N ARG A 94 5.79 -1.92 6.33
CA ARG A 94 5.05 -1.17 7.33
C ARG A 94 6.00 -0.23 8.06
N HIS A 95 5.59 1.00 8.22
CA HIS A 95 6.26 2.00 9.05
C HIS A 95 5.32 2.45 10.17
N GLU A 96 5.74 2.25 11.40
CA GLU A 96 5.00 2.72 12.57
C GLU A 96 5.19 4.22 12.73
N GLY A 97 4.17 4.98 12.35
CA GLY A 97 4.16 6.43 12.50
C GLY A 97 3.71 6.86 13.89
N LYS A 98 3.93 8.14 14.23
CA LYS A 98 3.55 8.71 15.54
C LYS A 98 2.02 8.67 15.79
N THR A 99 1.23 8.86 14.74
CA THR A 99 -0.23 8.97 14.83
C THR A 99 -0.95 7.82 14.13
N ARG A 100 -0.30 7.21 13.16
CA ARG A 100 -0.85 6.08 12.36
C ARG A 100 0.25 5.31 11.67
N ASP A 101 -0.04 4.08 11.33
CA ASP A 101 0.83 3.27 10.50
C ASP A 101 0.72 3.67 9.04
N LEU A 102 1.85 3.68 8.37
CA LEU A 102 1.96 3.89 6.94
C LEU A 102 2.50 2.62 6.28
N TYR A 103 2.01 2.32 5.10
CA TYR A 103 2.45 1.18 4.32
C TYR A 103 3.11 1.68 3.05
N TYR A 104 4.42 1.48 2.95
CA TYR A 104 5.22 1.81 1.78
C TYR A 104 5.19 0.64 0.80
N LEU A 105 4.56 0.87 -0.34
CA LEU A 105 4.47 -0.09 -1.42
C LEU A 105 5.52 0.28 -2.46
N VAL A 106 6.52 -0.58 -2.61
CA VAL A 106 7.59 -0.35 -3.59
C VAL A 106 7.04 -0.56 -4.99
N TYR A 107 6.92 0.53 -5.73
CA TYR A 107 6.32 0.58 -7.05
C TYR A 107 7.40 0.66 -8.12
N ARG A 108 7.38 -0.28 -9.05
CA ARG A 108 8.28 -0.29 -10.22
C ARG A 108 7.51 0.06 -11.48
N GLU A 109 7.91 1.14 -12.13
CA GLU A 109 7.38 1.52 -13.44
C GLU A 109 7.84 0.56 -14.55
N PRO A 110 7.14 0.55 -15.72
CA PRO A 110 7.53 -0.27 -16.87
C PRO A 110 8.95 0.01 -17.38
N ASP A 111 9.46 1.23 -17.22
CA ASP A 111 10.83 1.64 -17.58
C ASP A 111 11.88 1.22 -16.52
N GLY A 112 11.47 0.55 -15.45
CA GLY A 112 12.33 0.04 -14.38
C GLY A 112 12.61 1.01 -13.25
N ARG A 113 12.14 2.25 -13.29
CA ARG A 113 12.27 3.21 -12.18
C ARG A 113 11.48 2.75 -10.98
N ILE A 114 12.03 3.03 -9.81
CA ILE A 114 11.45 2.61 -8.53
C ILE A 114 11.01 3.85 -7.77
N TYR A 115 9.77 3.81 -7.30
CA TYR A 115 9.14 4.81 -6.46
C TYR A 115 8.41 4.13 -5.29
N ALA A 116 7.81 4.92 -4.42
CA ALA A 116 6.90 4.41 -3.41
C ALA A 116 5.48 4.92 -3.65
N LEU A 117 4.50 4.02 -3.53
CA LEU A 117 3.13 4.36 -3.19
C LEU A 117 3.00 4.23 -1.67
N ILE A 118 2.33 5.16 -1.03
CA ILE A 118 2.06 5.08 0.41
C ILE A 118 0.58 4.84 0.61
N ALA A 119 0.24 3.86 1.43
CA ALA A 119 -1.13 3.61 1.87
C ALA A 119 -1.27 3.84 3.37
N ALA A 120 -2.41 4.35 3.78
CA ALA A 120 -2.78 4.54 5.18
C ALA A 120 -4.23 4.15 5.41
N GLU A 121 -4.53 3.62 6.59
CA GLU A 121 -5.90 3.38 7.01
C GLU A 121 -6.56 4.67 7.46
N THR A 122 -7.69 5.00 6.86
CA THR A 122 -8.49 6.18 7.20
C THR A 122 -9.97 5.84 7.13
N GLY A 123 -10.71 6.08 8.22
CA GLY A 123 -12.15 5.78 8.24
C GLY A 123 -12.49 4.30 8.02
N GLY A 124 -11.65 3.40 8.52
CA GLY A 124 -11.86 1.94 8.43
C GLY A 124 -11.50 1.32 7.06
N ARG A 125 -10.83 2.07 6.18
CA ARG A 125 -10.35 1.55 4.90
C ARG A 125 -8.96 2.09 4.56
N PHE A 126 -8.23 1.35 3.74
CA PHE A 126 -6.95 1.80 3.19
C PHE A 126 -7.16 2.73 1.99
N ARG A 127 -6.37 3.80 1.96
CA ARG A 127 -6.36 4.79 0.88
C ARG A 127 -4.92 5.13 0.51
N ILE A 128 -4.70 5.51 -0.73
CA ILE A 128 -3.39 5.94 -1.21
C ILE A 128 -3.13 7.36 -0.78
N VAL A 129 -2.01 7.56 -0.10
CA VAL A 129 -1.58 8.87 0.39
C VAL A 129 -0.83 9.57 -0.72
N ILE A 130 -1.35 10.70 -1.17
CA ILE A 130 -0.69 11.57 -2.14
C ILE A 130 -0.09 12.79 -1.43
N PRO A 131 1.08 13.30 -1.87
CA PRO A 131 1.66 14.51 -1.30
C PRO A 131 0.85 15.76 -1.66
N GLU A 132 0.86 16.75 -0.75
CA GLU A 132 0.35 18.07 -1.05
C GLU A 132 1.30 18.80 -2.00
N GLY A 133 1.14 18.59 -3.27
CA GLY A 133 2.04 19.08 -4.30
C GLY A 133 2.98 17.97 -4.81
N PRO A 134 3.57 18.16 -5.98
CA PRO A 134 4.38 17.14 -6.63
C PRO A 134 5.75 17.03 -5.94
N LEU A 135 6.00 15.91 -5.26
CA LEU A 135 7.37 15.54 -4.84
C LEU A 135 8.17 15.07 -6.05
N ASN A 136 7.50 14.41 -6.97
CA ASN A 136 8.06 13.99 -8.24
C ASN A 136 7.47 14.86 -9.35
N ARG A 137 8.31 15.46 -10.19
CA ARG A 137 7.86 16.30 -11.31
C ARG A 137 7.07 15.54 -12.37
N ARG A 138 7.27 14.21 -12.45
CA ARG A 138 6.62 13.36 -13.43
C ARG A 138 5.24 12.87 -12.95
N HIS A 139 5.14 12.51 -11.66
CA HIS A 139 3.93 11.93 -11.10
C HIS A 139 3.55 12.61 -9.79
N ARG A 140 2.26 12.90 -9.63
CA ARG A 140 1.73 13.59 -8.44
C ARG A 140 1.41 12.63 -7.28
N TYR A 141 1.35 11.34 -7.56
CA TYR A 141 0.95 10.29 -6.62
C TYR A 141 2.13 9.43 -6.12
N LEU A 142 3.31 9.61 -6.68
CA LEU A 142 4.49 8.84 -6.31
C LEU A 142 5.40 9.62 -5.36
N TRP A 143 5.93 8.88 -4.40
CA TRP A 143 6.94 9.35 -3.45
C TRP A 143 8.32 8.87 -3.88
N ASP A 144 9.34 9.66 -3.62
CA ASP A 144 10.70 9.23 -3.88
C ASP A 144 11.05 8.03 -2.98
N TYR A 145 11.67 7.01 -3.56
CA TYR A 145 12.01 5.78 -2.84
C TYR A 145 12.96 6.02 -1.64
N SER A 146 13.75 7.10 -1.66
CA SER A 146 14.63 7.49 -0.56
C SER A 146 13.92 7.71 0.79
N TRP A 147 12.61 7.94 0.79
CA TRP A 147 11.80 8.06 2.01
C TRP A 147 11.53 6.71 2.70
N THR A 148 11.88 5.61 2.07
CA THR A 148 11.60 4.25 2.59
C THR A 148 12.78 3.62 3.33
N ASN A 149 13.89 4.32 3.47
CA ASN A 149 15.12 3.84 4.14
C ASN A 149 15.25 4.34 5.57
#